data_b5473768acd6208e1faf155b5aa61909
#
_entry.id   b5473768acd6208e1faf155b5aa61909
#
_cell.length_a   1.000
_cell.length_b   1.000
_cell.length_c   1.000
_cell.angle_alpha   90.00
_cell.angle_beta   90.00
_cell.angle_gamma   90.00
#
_symmetry.space_group_name_H-M   'P 1'
#
loop_
_entity.id
_entity.type
_entity.pdbx_description
1 polymer ?
#
loop_
_entity_poly.entity_id
_entity_poly.type
_entity_poly.pdbx_seq_one_letter_code
_entity_poly.pdbx_strand_id
1 'polypeptide(L)'
;MRVKPKEFDLNGRKLVLRNAEEYEAEMLLKYLKQVYAETPFLIQEPDEITFTIDDEKKYIKENNDSDSDLLLIGMLDGKHVGNCSLMGNHARRLKHRTSLGIVLYIEYTGLGIGRIMIEEVCKIAKDNGIEQVELEVAANNRNAISLYNKLGFEKVATLPNNMKYSDGTYTDVHFMVKYL
;
A
#
# COMPACT_ATOMS: atom_id res chain seq x y z
N MET A 1 -7.52 -5.48 -10.48
CA MET A 1 -7.35 -6.97 -10.59
C MET A 1 -8.09 -7.69 -9.47
N ARG A 2 -8.81 -8.76 -9.77
CA ARG A 2 -9.39 -9.64 -8.76
C ARG A 2 -8.50 -10.86 -8.53
N VAL A 3 -8.29 -11.20 -7.27
CA VAL A 3 -7.49 -12.36 -6.85
C VAL A 3 -8.31 -13.25 -5.90
N LYS A 4 -7.94 -14.52 -5.81
CA LYS A 4 -8.53 -15.41 -4.80
C LYS A 4 -8.03 -15.03 -3.42
N PRO A 5 -8.91 -15.03 -2.38
CA PRO A 5 -8.47 -14.84 -1.00
C PRO A 5 -7.36 -15.83 -0.63
N LYS A 6 -6.36 -15.35 0.08
CA LYS A 6 -5.22 -16.16 0.52
C LYS A 6 -5.03 -16.05 2.02
N GLU A 7 -4.84 -17.19 2.66
CA GLU A 7 -4.66 -17.31 4.10
C GLU A 7 -3.20 -17.53 4.45
N PHE A 8 -2.77 -16.91 5.53
CA PHE A 8 -1.43 -17.03 6.09
C PHE A 8 -1.54 -17.27 7.60
N ASP A 9 -0.69 -18.14 8.11
CA ASP A 9 -0.48 -18.26 9.56
C ASP A 9 0.49 -17.17 10.03
N LEU A 10 0.06 -16.39 10.99
CA LEU A 10 0.86 -15.37 11.64
C LEU A 10 0.97 -15.70 13.14
N ASN A 11 1.89 -16.60 13.49
CA ASN A 11 2.10 -17.06 14.88
C ASN A 11 0.80 -17.60 15.51
N GLY A 12 0.09 -18.47 14.81
CA GLY A 12 -1.19 -19.06 15.25
C GLY A 12 -2.42 -18.17 15.05
N ARG A 13 -2.25 -16.98 14.45
CA ARG A 13 -3.34 -16.09 14.04
C ARG A 13 -3.57 -16.18 12.54
N LYS A 14 -4.82 -16.11 12.13
CA LYS A 14 -5.21 -16.19 10.72
C LYS A 14 -5.19 -14.82 10.06
N LEU A 15 -4.21 -14.58 9.18
CA LEU A 15 -4.20 -13.42 8.29
C LEU A 15 -4.77 -13.81 6.92
N VAL A 16 -5.80 -13.09 6.47
CA VAL A 16 -6.41 -13.27 5.14
C VAL A 16 -6.13 -12.02 4.32
N LEU A 17 -5.56 -12.20 3.12
CA LEU A 17 -5.42 -11.14 2.13
C LEU A 17 -6.43 -11.37 1.00
N ARG A 18 -7.21 -10.35 0.67
CA ARG A 18 -8.23 -10.39 -0.38
C ARG A 18 -8.53 -9.01 -0.95
N ASN A 19 -9.23 -8.96 -2.06
CA ASN A 19 -9.77 -7.70 -2.54
C ASN A 19 -10.79 -7.12 -1.53
N ALA A 20 -10.89 -5.79 -1.53
CA ALA A 20 -11.99 -5.08 -0.88
C ALA A 20 -13.28 -5.24 -1.70
N GLU A 21 -14.43 -5.22 -1.04
CA GLU A 21 -15.75 -5.21 -1.68
C GLU A 21 -16.46 -3.87 -1.45
N GLU A 22 -17.31 -3.44 -2.39
CA GLU A 22 -17.96 -2.12 -2.35
C GLU A 22 -18.76 -1.87 -1.05
N TYR A 23 -19.34 -2.93 -0.45
CA TYR A 23 -20.05 -2.80 0.82
C TYR A 23 -19.14 -2.49 2.03
N GLU A 24 -17.82 -2.61 1.86
CA GLU A 24 -16.81 -2.32 2.89
C GLU A 24 -16.31 -0.86 2.82
N ALA A 25 -16.82 -0.05 1.89
CA ALA A 25 -16.38 1.33 1.67
C ALA A 25 -16.44 2.20 2.93
N GLU A 26 -17.48 2.06 3.77
CA GLU A 26 -17.56 2.80 5.03
C GLU A 26 -16.44 2.41 6.01
N MET A 27 -16.11 1.12 6.09
CA MET A 27 -15.00 0.63 6.91
C MET A 27 -13.67 1.18 6.41
N LEU A 28 -13.43 1.14 5.08
CA LEU A 28 -12.20 1.63 4.48
C LEU A 28 -12.04 3.15 4.62
N LEU A 29 -13.13 3.90 4.50
CA LEU A 29 -13.09 5.35 4.72
C LEU A 29 -12.76 5.71 6.18
N LYS A 30 -13.29 4.97 7.15
CA LYS A 30 -12.91 5.13 8.57
C LYS A 30 -11.43 4.80 8.77
N TYR A 31 -10.97 3.71 8.16
CA TYR A 31 -9.56 3.32 8.17
C TYR A 31 -8.66 4.42 7.59
N LEU A 32 -8.98 4.97 6.41
CA LEU A 32 -8.20 6.05 5.81
C LEU A 32 -8.07 7.23 6.78
N LYS A 33 -9.18 7.75 7.31
CA LYS A 33 -9.15 8.86 8.26
C LYS A 33 -8.28 8.57 9.49
N GLN A 34 -8.30 7.34 9.99
CA GLN A 34 -7.51 6.96 11.14
C GLN A 34 -6.00 6.87 10.80
N VAL A 35 -5.62 6.16 9.74
CA VAL A 35 -4.19 5.97 9.43
C VAL A 35 -3.51 7.26 9.01
N TYR A 36 -4.23 8.20 8.36
CA TYR A 36 -3.68 9.53 8.06
C TYR A 36 -3.45 10.35 9.32
N ALA A 37 -4.21 10.14 10.39
CA ALA A 37 -3.98 10.76 11.69
C ALA A 37 -2.88 10.07 12.52
N GLU A 38 -2.56 8.81 12.24
CA GLU A 38 -1.59 8.00 13.00
C GLU A 38 -0.14 8.20 12.56
N THR A 39 0.10 8.71 11.34
CA THR A 39 1.46 8.78 10.78
C THR A 39 1.67 10.02 9.90
N PRO A 40 2.82 10.69 10.01
CA PRO A 40 3.17 11.81 9.13
C PRO A 40 3.78 11.38 7.79
N PHE A 41 3.80 10.10 7.47
CA PHE A 41 4.51 9.57 6.30
C PHE A 41 3.63 9.37 5.06
N LEU A 42 2.33 9.71 5.15
CA LEU A 42 1.40 9.69 4.04
C LEU A 42 1.39 11.04 3.31
N ILE A 43 0.95 11.01 2.04
CA ILE A 43 1.06 12.19 1.16
C ILE A 43 0.09 13.32 1.55
N GLN A 44 -1.08 12.96 2.09
CA GLN A 44 -2.12 13.93 2.45
C GLN A 44 -2.12 14.16 3.97
N GLU A 45 -2.51 15.35 4.37
CA GLU A 45 -2.82 15.67 5.77
C GLU A 45 -4.22 15.11 6.13
N PRO A 46 -4.51 14.83 7.40
CA PRO A 46 -5.78 14.22 7.81
C PRO A 46 -7.04 15.00 7.39
N ASP A 47 -6.97 16.33 7.32
CA ASP A 47 -8.06 17.22 6.93
C ASP A 47 -8.32 17.26 5.42
N GLU A 48 -7.38 16.77 4.61
CA GLU A 48 -7.54 16.60 3.17
C GLU A 48 -8.35 15.34 2.81
N ILE A 49 -8.63 14.45 3.78
CA ILE A 49 -9.42 13.22 3.55
C ILE A 49 -10.91 13.56 3.55
N THR A 50 -11.39 14.08 2.44
CA THR A 50 -12.78 14.52 2.23
C THR A 50 -13.60 13.54 1.39
N PHE A 51 -13.07 12.35 1.09
CA PHE A 51 -13.76 11.33 0.30
C PHE A 51 -15.08 10.91 0.92
N THR A 52 -16.08 10.71 0.07
CA THR A 52 -17.38 10.17 0.45
C THR A 52 -17.39 8.64 0.38
N ILE A 53 -18.42 8.01 0.95
CA ILE A 53 -18.60 6.55 0.81
C ILE A 53 -18.77 6.15 -0.65
N ASP A 54 -19.38 6.99 -1.49
CA ASP A 54 -19.57 6.69 -2.90
C ASP A 54 -18.28 6.83 -3.70
N ASP A 55 -17.38 7.76 -3.32
CA ASP A 55 -16.03 7.84 -3.89
C ASP A 55 -15.23 6.57 -3.57
N GLU A 56 -15.30 6.09 -2.34
CA GLU A 56 -14.61 4.88 -1.92
C GLU A 56 -15.17 3.62 -2.60
N LYS A 57 -16.51 3.50 -2.76
CA LYS A 57 -17.11 2.41 -3.55
C LYS A 57 -16.60 2.42 -4.99
N LYS A 58 -16.57 3.60 -5.60
CA LYS A 58 -16.06 3.76 -6.96
C LYS A 58 -14.60 3.34 -7.06
N TYR A 59 -13.76 3.78 -6.11
CA TYR A 59 -12.34 3.40 -6.05
C TYR A 59 -12.17 1.88 -5.92
N ILE A 60 -12.91 1.22 -5.03
CA ILE A 60 -12.89 -0.23 -4.86
C ILE A 60 -13.29 -0.93 -6.18
N LYS A 61 -14.37 -0.48 -6.78
CA LYS A 61 -14.87 -1.04 -8.04
C LYS A 61 -13.85 -0.90 -9.15
N GLU A 62 -13.27 0.28 -9.35
CA GLU A 62 -12.27 0.55 -10.39
C GLU A 62 -11.03 -0.34 -10.22
N ASN A 63 -10.53 -0.52 -8.99
CA ASN A 63 -9.42 -1.43 -8.71
C ASN A 63 -9.77 -2.90 -9.01
N ASN A 64 -10.99 -3.33 -8.66
CA ASN A 64 -11.45 -4.69 -8.90
C ASN A 64 -11.66 -5.00 -10.39
N ASP A 65 -12.10 -4.01 -11.17
CA ASP A 65 -12.34 -4.13 -12.61
C ASP A 65 -11.08 -3.88 -13.45
N SER A 66 -10.02 -3.31 -12.87
CA SER A 66 -8.75 -3.03 -13.55
C SER A 66 -7.97 -4.30 -13.88
N ASP A 67 -7.24 -4.27 -15.00
CA ASP A 67 -6.27 -5.32 -15.37
C ASP A 67 -4.86 -5.03 -14.79
N SER A 68 -4.62 -3.82 -14.28
CA SER A 68 -3.29 -3.36 -13.84
C SER A 68 -3.24 -2.90 -12.39
N ASP A 69 -4.38 -2.47 -11.82
CA ASP A 69 -4.45 -1.99 -10.45
C ASP A 69 -4.97 -3.09 -9.51
N LEU A 70 -4.48 -3.08 -8.28
CA LEU A 70 -4.85 -4.04 -7.25
C LEU A 70 -5.04 -3.32 -5.92
N LEU A 71 -6.15 -3.59 -5.25
CA LEU A 71 -6.36 -3.21 -3.85
C LEU A 71 -6.60 -4.47 -3.02
N LEU A 72 -5.66 -4.78 -2.14
CA LEU A 72 -5.81 -5.84 -1.14
C LEU A 72 -6.02 -5.25 0.24
N ILE A 73 -6.95 -5.83 0.98
CA ILE A 73 -7.10 -5.60 2.41
C ILE A 73 -6.55 -6.79 3.19
N GLY A 74 -5.95 -6.50 4.33
CA GLY A 74 -5.50 -7.50 5.31
C GLY A 74 -6.53 -7.65 6.42
N MET A 75 -6.96 -8.91 6.68
CA MET A 75 -7.89 -9.26 7.74
C MET A 75 -7.19 -10.22 8.71
N LEU A 76 -6.90 -9.79 9.94
CA LEU A 76 -6.31 -10.64 10.98
C LEU A 76 -7.40 -11.07 11.96
N ASP A 77 -7.68 -12.38 12.02
CA ASP A 77 -8.77 -12.96 12.82
C ASP A 77 -10.12 -12.24 12.59
N GLY A 78 -10.38 -11.87 11.34
CA GLY A 78 -11.61 -11.19 10.92
C GLY A 78 -11.62 -9.65 11.16
N LYS A 79 -10.55 -9.07 11.69
CA LYS A 79 -10.41 -7.62 11.87
C LYS A 79 -9.55 -7.03 10.75
N HIS A 80 -10.00 -5.92 10.17
CA HIS A 80 -9.21 -5.18 9.18
C HIS A 80 -7.96 -4.57 9.82
N VAL A 81 -6.81 -4.77 9.19
CA VAL A 81 -5.50 -4.35 9.75
C VAL A 81 -4.74 -3.37 8.85
N GLY A 82 -5.14 -3.24 7.60
CA GLY A 82 -4.52 -2.32 6.65
C GLY A 82 -4.70 -2.74 5.21
N ASN A 83 -4.22 -1.89 4.31
CA ASN A 83 -4.34 -2.05 2.86
C ASN A 83 -2.97 -2.12 2.20
N CYS A 84 -2.90 -2.84 1.08
CA CYS A 84 -1.75 -2.84 0.17
C CYS A 84 -2.27 -2.77 -1.26
N SER A 85 -1.71 -1.87 -2.06
CA SER A 85 -2.16 -1.62 -3.43
C SER A 85 -1.02 -1.67 -4.43
N LEU A 86 -1.35 -2.02 -5.67
CA LEU A 86 -0.53 -1.79 -6.83
C LEU A 86 -1.27 -0.82 -7.77
N MET A 87 -0.56 0.18 -8.25
CA MET A 87 -1.06 1.14 -9.24
C MET A 87 -0.27 0.95 -10.54
N GLY A 88 -0.91 0.31 -11.51
CA GLY A 88 -0.31 0.00 -12.79
C GLY A 88 -0.21 1.20 -13.72
N ASN A 89 0.41 1.00 -14.87
CA ASN A 89 0.60 2.03 -15.86
C ASN A 89 -0.04 1.63 -17.19
N HIS A 90 -0.88 2.52 -17.76
CA HIS A 90 -1.60 2.23 -19.02
C HIS A 90 -0.76 2.52 -20.27
N ALA A 91 0.32 3.31 -20.16
CA ALA A 91 1.20 3.60 -21.28
C ALA A 91 2.03 2.35 -21.63
N ARG A 92 2.00 1.93 -22.91
CA ARG A 92 2.67 0.69 -23.36
C ARG A 92 4.13 0.55 -22.94
N ARG A 93 4.88 1.67 -22.91
CA ARG A 93 6.30 1.69 -22.51
C ARG A 93 6.52 1.55 -21.01
N LEU A 94 5.46 1.69 -20.19
CA LEU A 94 5.52 1.68 -18.74
C LEU A 94 4.73 0.50 -18.12
N LYS A 95 4.09 -0.34 -18.96
CA LYS A 95 3.26 -1.47 -18.50
C LYS A 95 4.02 -2.55 -17.73
N HIS A 96 5.34 -2.58 -17.86
CA HIS A 96 6.21 -3.53 -17.16
C HIS A 96 6.44 -3.16 -15.69
N ARG A 97 5.95 -2.00 -15.22
CA ARG A 97 6.18 -1.50 -13.86
C ARG A 97 4.89 -1.07 -13.17
N THR A 98 4.89 -1.13 -11.86
CA THR A 98 3.76 -0.74 -11.01
C THR A 98 4.25 -0.06 -9.73
N SER A 99 3.45 0.87 -9.19
CA SER A 99 3.75 1.53 -7.92
C SER A 99 3.06 0.79 -6.78
N LEU A 100 3.80 0.57 -5.68
CA LEU A 100 3.32 -0.07 -4.46
C LEU A 100 2.91 0.99 -3.43
N GLY A 101 1.71 0.84 -2.88
CA GLY A 101 1.28 1.53 -1.68
C GLY A 101 0.96 0.54 -0.56
N ILE A 102 1.36 0.83 0.67
CA ILE A 102 0.99 0.02 1.84
C ILE A 102 0.82 0.90 3.07
N VAL A 103 -0.27 0.69 3.79
CA VAL A 103 -0.52 1.32 5.09
C VAL A 103 -1.18 0.30 6.01
N LEU A 104 -0.73 0.24 7.26
CA LEU A 104 -1.33 -0.54 8.34
C LEU A 104 -1.76 0.42 9.44
N TYR A 105 -2.81 0.09 10.20
CA TYR A 105 -3.00 0.73 11.51
C TYR A 105 -1.72 0.58 12.34
N ILE A 106 -1.38 1.60 13.11
CA ILE A 106 -0.13 1.62 13.89
C ILE A 106 -0.02 0.44 14.86
N GLU A 107 -1.14 0.01 15.45
CA GLU A 107 -1.22 -1.12 16.38
C GLU A 107 -0.86 -2.47 15.74
N TYR A 108 -0.94 -2.58 14.40
CA TYR A 108 -0.58 -3.81 13.66
C TYR A 108 0.78 -3.74 13.00
N THR A 109 1.54 -2.65 13.23
CA THR A 109 2.92 -2.55 12.73
C THR A 109 3.87 -3.43 13.55
N GLY A 110 4.98 -3.84 12.95
CA GLY A 110 5.99 -4.68 13.64
C GLY A 110 5.61 -6.15 13.82
N LEU A 111 4.39 -6.57 13.47
CA LEU A 111 3.92 -7.96 13.60
C LEU A 111 4.25 -8.86 12.40
N GLY A 112 4.91 -8.34 11.37
CA GLY A 112 5.23 -9.09 10.15
C GLY A 112 4.15 -9.01 9.05
N ILE A 113 2.99 -8.40 9.32
CA ILE A 113 1.87 -8.28 8.37
C ILE A 113 2.30 -7.56 7.10
N GLY A 114 2.95 -6.39 7.23
CA GLY A 114 3.42 -5.62 6.08
C GLY A 114 4.36 -6.40 5.17
N ARG A 115 5.23 -7.25 5.76
CA ARG A 115 6.09 -8.14 5.00
C ARG A 115 5.28 -9.11 4.14
N ILE A 116 4.32 -9.83 4.75
CA ILE A 116 3.47 -10.81 4.05
C ILE A 116 2.69 -10.13 2.93
N MET A 117 2.11 -8.95 3.19
CA MET A 117 1.33 -8.21 2.20
C MET A 117 2.19 -7.80 1.00
N ILE A 118 3.40 -7.26 1.23
CA ILE A 118 4.31 -6.84 0.15
C ILE A 118 4.81 -8.05 -0.65
N GLU A 119 5.18 -9.14 0.01
CA GLU A 119 5.60 -10.38 -0.66
C GLU A 119 4.48 -10.92 -1.57
N GLU A 120 3.23 -10.90 -1.10
CA GLU A 120 2.10 -11.38 -1.88
C GLU A 120 1.77 -10.46 -3.07
N VAL A 121 1.74 -9.14 -2.90
CA VAL A 121 1.48 -8.25 -4.04
C VAL A 121 2.62 -8.28 -5.07
N CYS A 122 3.87 -8.42 -4.65
CA CYS A 122 5.00 -8.62 -5.57
C CYS A 122 4.86 -9.93 -6.35
N LYS A 123 4.40 -11.01 -5.69
CA LYS A 123 4.11 -12.28 -6.37
C LYS A 123 2.98 -12.11 -7.40
N ILE A 124 1.87 -11.46 -7.02
CA ILE A 124 0.76 -11.19 -7.93
C ILE A 124 1.23 -10.34 -9.11
N ALA A 125 2.04 -9.31 -8.88
CA ALA A 125 2.61 -8.47 -9.92
C ALA A 125 3.42 -9.32 -10.93
N LYS A 126 4.32 -10.16 -10.43
CA LYS A 126 5.13 -11.07 -11.27
C LYS A 126 4.27 -12.03 -12.08
N ASP A 127 3.28 -12.65 -11.45
CA ASP A 127 2.37 -13.61 -12.11
C ASP A 127 1.53 -12.93 -13.22
N ASN A 128 1.38 -11.59 -13.18
CA ASN A 128 0.73 -10.77 -14.20
C ASN A 128 1.70 -10.07 -15.18
N GLY A 129 2.97 -10.50 -15.23
CA GLY A 129 3.95 -10.02 -16.21
C GLY A 129 4.56 -8.65 -15.88
N ILE A 130 4.41 -8.16 -14.66
CA ILE A 130 5.14 -6.98 -14.15
C ILE A 130 6.58 -7.40 -13.85
N GLU A 131 7.53 -6.58 -14.29
CA GLU A 131 8.95 -6.82 -14.14
C GLU A 131 9.56 -5.98 -13.01
N GLN A 132 8.88 -4.89 -12.63
CA GLN A 132 9.39 -3.90 -11.69
C GLN A 132 8.29 -3.38 -10.78
N VAL A 133 8.52 -3.42 -9.47
CA VAL A 133 7.70 -2.76 -8.45
C VAL A 133 8.49 -1.59 -7.88
N GLU A 134 7.88 -0.42 -7.84
CA GLU A 134 8.48 0.81 -7.35
C GLU A 134 7.67 1.42 -6.21
N LEU A 135 8.31 2.19 -5.37
CA LEU A 135 7.65 2.93 -4.29
C LEU A 135 8.41 4.21 -3.96
N GLU A 136 7.70 5.15 -3.34
CA GLU A 136 8.26 6.31 -2.69
C GLU A 136 8.13 6.18 -1.17
N VAL A 137 9.16 6.61 -0.44
CA VAL A 137 9.16 6.56 1.03
C VAL A 137 9.88 7.78 1.60
N ALA A 138 9.28 8.43 2.59
CA ALA A 138 9.91 9.52 3.32
C ALA A 138 11.24 9.07 3.93
N ALA A 139 12.32 9.85 3.73
CA ALA A 139 13.69 9.47 4.13
C ALA A 139 13.86 9.28 5.64
N ASN A 140 12.96 9.87 6.43
CA ASN A 140 12.91 9.73 7.89
C ASN A 140 12.04 8.54 8.35
N ASN A 141 11.35 7.82 7.46
CA ASN A 141 10.60 6.60 7.77
C ASN A 141 11.52 5.36 7.80
N ARG A 142 12.38 5.29 8.83
CA ARG A 142 13.41 4.24 8.96
C ARG A 142 12.85 2.82 9.01
N ASN A 143 11.66 2.65 9.61
CA ASN A 143 11.04 1.33 9.74
C ASN A 143 10.59 0.79 8.38
N ALA A 144 9.92 1.61 7.57
CA ALA A 144 9.49 1.22 6.22
C ALA A 144 10.71 0.96 5.31
N ILE A 145 11.72 1.84 5.32
CA ILE A 145 12.96 1.68 4.55
C ILE A 145 13.66 0.36 4.90
N SER A 146 13.76 0.03 6.20
CA SER A 146 14.36 -1.23 6.66
C SER A 146 13.58 -2.44 6.14
N LEU A 147 12.24 -2.37 6.15
CA LEU A 147 11.39 -3.43 5.62
C LEU A 147 11.59 -3.59 4.10
N TYR A 148 11.55 -2.51 3.33
CA TYR A 148 11.72 -2.54 1.89
C TYR A 148 13.09 -3.10 1.49
N ASN A 149 14.17 -2.68 2.16
CA ASN A 149 15.52 -3.23 1.93
C ASN A 149 15.56 -4.75 2.16
N LYS A 150 14.95 -5.25 3.26
CA LYS A 150 14.87 -6.70 3.55
C LYS A 150 14.07 -7.47 2.50
N LEU A 151 13.16 -6.80 1.82
CA LEU A 151 12.34 -7.38 0.75
C LEU A 151 12.96 -7.23 -0.65
N GLY A 152 14.19 -6.70 -0.73
CA GLY A 152 14.94 -6.58 -1.97
C GLY A 152 14.58 -5.35 -2.81
N PHE A 153 13.99 -4.32 -2.19
CA PHE A 153 13.91 -3.00 -2.82
C PHE A 153 15.23 -2.27 -2.66
N GLU A 154 15.71 -1.66 -3.72
CA GLU A 154 16.93 -0.87 -3.76
C GLU A 154 16.58 0.62 -3.91
N LYS A 155 17.25 1.47 -3.16
CA LYS A 155 17.12 2.92 -3.32
C LYS A 155 17.84 3.35 -4.60
N VAL A 156 17.10 3.87 -5.57
CA VAL A 156 17.64 4.30 -6.87
C VAL A 156 17.77 5.82 -6.99
N ALA A 157 16.98 6.56 -6.20
CA ALA A 157 17.07 8.02 -6.17
C ALA A 157 16.67 8.58 -4.80
N THR A 158 17.06 9.83 -4.56
CA THR A 158 16.55 10.67 -3.46
C THR A 158 16.09 11.99 -4.06
N LEU A 159 14.86 12.38 -3.74
CA LEU A 159 14.23 13.63 -4.14
C LEU A 159 14.34 14.60 -2.96
N PRO A 160 15.20 15.62 -3.02
CA PRO A 160 15.41 16.53 -1.90
C PRO A 160 14.17 17.39 -1.63
N ASN A 161 13.83 17.58 -0.34
CA ASN A 161 12.71 18.42 0.10
C ASN A 161 11.37 18.11 -0.58
N ASN A 162 11.13 16.85 -0.91
CA ASN A 162 9.98 16.45 -1.71
C ASN A 162 8.66 16.45 -0.93
N MET A 163 8.70 16.35 0.39
CA MET A 163 7.53 16.53 1.25
C MET A 163 7.75 17.70 2.19
N LYS A 164 6.72 18.54 2.33
CA LYS A 164 6.67 19.64 3.29
C LYS A 164 5.58 19.36 4.31
N TYR A 165 5.94 19.37 5.58
CA TYR A 165 5.00 19.19 6.68
C TYR A 165 4.28 20.50 7.04
N SER A 166 3.16 20.39 7.74
CA SER A 166 2.35 21.55 8.19
C SER A 166 3.10 22.50 9.12
N ASP A 167 4.11 22.00 9.84
CA ASP A 167 5.01 22.81 10.67
C ASP A 167 6.07 23.60 9.86
N GLY A 168 6.07 23.46 8.54
CA GLY A 168 7.00 24.11 7.62
C GLY A 168 8.32 23.38 7.41
N THR A 169 8.57 22.27 8.09
CA THR A 169 9.76 21.42 7.87
C THR A 169 9.63 20.60 6.59
N TYR A 170 10.77 20.14 6.07
CA TYR A 170 10.84 19.32 4.86
C TYR A 170 11.47 17.97 5.14
N THR A 171 11.10 16.98 4.37
CA THR A 171 11.83 15.71 4.28
C THR A 171 12.09 15.32 2.83
N ASP A 172 13.22 14.66 2.64
CA ASP A 172 13.52 14.02 1.37
C ASP A 172 12.62 12.79 1.17
N VAL A 173 12.45 12.37 -0.07
CA VAL A 173 11.78 11.12 -0.42
C VAL A 173 12.76 10.22 -1.17
N HIS A 174 12.84 8.95 -0.76
CA HIS A 174 13.58 7.94 -1.49
C HIS A 174 12.66 7.26 -2.48
N PHE A 175 13.12 7.15 -3.72
CA PHE A 175 12.52 6.31 -4.74
C PHE A 175 13.21 4.96 -4.69
N MET A 176 12.44 3.89 -4.46
CA MET A 176 12.96 2.53 -4.33
C MET A 176 12.33 1.62 -5.35
N VAL A 177 13.11 0.67 -5.86
CA VAL A 177 12.71 -0.25 -6.93
C VAL A 177 13.07 -1.68 -6.54
N LYS A 178 12.17 -2.61 -6.87
CA LYS A 178 12.43 -4.05 -6.83
C LYS A 178 12.18 -4.65 -8.21
N TYR A 179 13.17 -5.32 -8.77
CA TYR A 179 13.01 -6.17 -9.96
C TYR A 179 12.51 -7.56 -9.54
N LEU A 180 11.50 -8.11 -10.28
CA LEU A 180 10.76 -9.32 -9.92
C LEU A 180 11.30 -10.61 -10.59
#